data_b9fe15c592a8bb8c23af6c2c4f04ded6
#
_entry.id   b9fe15c592a8bb8c23af6c2c4f04ded6
#
_cell.length_a   1.000
_cell.length_b   1.000
_cell.length_c   1.000
_cell.angle_alpha   90.00
_cell.angle_beta   90.00
_cell.angle_gamma   90.00
#
_symmetry.space_group_name_H-M   'P 1'
#
loop_
_entity.id
_entity.type
_entity.pdbx_description
1 polymer ?
#
loop_
_entity_poly.entity_id
_entity_poly.type
_entity_poly.pdbx_seq_one_letter_code
_entity_poly.pdbx_strand_id
1 'polypeptide(L)'
;MSYNATKKYQSNRRSLQWDRLICRGLGEKVIHAEIATGHFKGKQTFIPKIPLESPDKRQCPIPFTRTQFPVKPCFAMTINKAQGQTLDFVGVYLREPVFSHGQLYVALSRAKTGNSVKVLIQPPTIEDKVVTFTRNVVYKEILYLANQE
;
A
#
# COMPACT_ATOMS: atom_id res chain seq x y z
N MET A 1 15.69 -5.61 14.17
CA MET A 1 15.14 -5.32 12.82
C MET A 1 13.62 -5.35 12.89
N SER A 2 12.95 -4.25 12.61
CA SER A 2 11.49 -4.22 12.54
C SER A 2 11.06 -4.55 11.13
N TYR A 3 10.30 -5.63 10.96
CA TYR A 3 9.72 -6.00 9.69
C TYR A 3 8.32 -5.42 9.60
N ASN A 4 8.06 -4.61 8.57
CA ASN A 4 6.72 -4.16 8.25
C ASN A 4 6.01 -5.25 7.45
N ALA A 5 4.84 -5.66 7.90
CA ALA A 5 4.01 -6.65 7.20
C ALA A 5 2.57 -6.16 7.09
N THR A 6 1.92 -6.48 5.98
CA THR A 6 0.50 -6.20 5.77
C THR A 6 -0.29 -7.49 5.90
N LYS A 7 -1.33 -7.49 6.72
CA LYS A 7 -2.20 -8.65 6.92
C LYS A 7 -3.40 -8.59 6.00
N LYS A 8 -3.66 -9.68 5.28
CA LYS A 8 -4.93 -9.97 4.64
C LYS A 8 -5.59 -11.12 5.40
N TYR A 9 -6.44 -10.81 6.37
CA TYR A 9 -7.19 -11.81 7.13
C TYR A 9 -8.69 -11.57 6.98
N GLN A 10 -9.40 -12.56 6.46
CA GLN A 10 -10.86 -12.62 6.48
C GLN A 10 -11.31 -13.24 7.80
N SER A 11 -11.58 -12.45 8.80
CA SER A 11 -12.34 -12.87 9.96
C SER A 11 -13.49 -11.89 10.16
N ASN A 12 -14.58 -12.39 10.69
CA ASN A 12 -15.90 -11.75 10.90
C ASN A 12 -15.88 -10.51 11.82
N ARG A 13 -14.73 -9.89 12.06
CA ARG A 13 -14.55 -8.63 12.80
C ARG A 13 -13.97 -7.59 11.86
N ARG A 14 -14.79 -6.61 11.53
CA ARG A 14 -14.73 -5.58 10.49
C ARG A 14 -13.49 -4.66 10.38
N SER A 15 -12.31 -4.92 10.90
CA SER A 15 -11.29 -3.86 10.96
C SER A 15 -9.84 -4.17 10.65
N LEU A 16 -9.45 -5.40 10.34
CA LEU A 16 -8.00 -5.73 10.24
C LEU A 16 -7.51 -6.12 8.83
N GLN A 17 -8.25 -5.83 7.78
CA GLN A 17 -7.93 -6.37 6.44
C GLN A 17 -6.71 -5.71 5.78
N TRP A 18 -6.33 -4.50 6.20
CA TRP A 18 -5.27 -3.71 5.55
C TRP A 18 -4.33 -2.99 6.53
N ASP A 19 -4.30 -3.38 7.80
CA ASP A 19 -3.44 -2.75 8.78
C ASP A 19 -1.98 -3.12 8.55
N ARG A 20 -1.11 -2.15 8.70
CA ARG A 20 0.32 -2.38 8.75
C ARG A 20 0.70 -2.86 10.13
N LEU A 21 1.59 -3.82 10.18
CA LEU A 21 2.05 -4.44 11.39
C LEU A 21 3.58 -4.33 11.49
N ILE A 22 4.06 -4.07 12.68
CA ILE A 22 5.47 -4.16 13.00
C ILE A 22 5.68 -5.49 13.70
N CYS A 23 6.43 -6.41 13.10
CA CYS A 23 6.77 -7.68 13.73
C CYS A 23 7.74 -7.43 14.89
N ARG A 24 7.32 -7.78 16.09
CA ARG A 24 8.11 -7.68 17.31
C ARG A 24 8.81 -8.99 17.65
N GLY A 25 8.19 -10.11 17.31
CA GLY A 25 8.73 -11.45 17.53
C GLY A 25 8.26 -12.43 16.45
N LEU A 26 9.16 -13.32 16.04
CA LEU A 26 8.90 -14.37 15.04
C LEU A 26 9.03 -15.72 15.73
N GLY A 27 7.90 -16.35 16.02
CA GLY A 27 7.83 -17.72 16.52
C GLY A 27 7.54 -18.71 15.39
N GLU A 28 7.73 -19.98 15.68
CA GLU A 28 7.50 -21.04 14.69
C GLU A 28 6.04 -21.12 14.23
N LYS A 29 5.09 -20.97 15.15
CA LYS A 29 3.65 -21.08 14.86
C LYS A 29 2.89 -19.77 14.96
N VAL A 30 3.49 -18.72 15.55
CA VAL A 30 2.87 -17.44 15.86
C VAL A 30 3.83 -16.29 15.62
N ILE A 31 3.35 -15.22 14.96
CA ILE A 31 4.05 -13.93 14.88
C ILE A 31 3.46 -13.01 15.93
N HIS A 32 4.31 -12.46 16.80
CA HIS A 32 3.96 -11.35 17.68
C HIS A 32 4.17 -10.03 16.94
N ALA A 33 3.12 -9.24 16.81
CA ALA A 33 3.13 -8.00 16.05
C ALA A 33 2.40 -6.88 16.77
N GLU A 34 2.76 -5.65 16.44
CA GLU A 34 2.11 -4.42 16.88
C GLU A 34 1.44 -3.74 15.68
N ILE A 35 0.21 -3.25 15.86
CA ILE A 35 -0.52 -2.54 14.83
C ILE A 35 0.09 -1.15 14.65
N ALA A 36 0.60 -0.85 13.45
CA ALA A 36 1.33 0.38 13.16
C ALA A 36 0.42 1.52 12.70
N THR A 37 -0.78 1.23 12.17
CA THR A 37 -1.69 2.22 11.57
C THR A 37 -3.14 1.97 11.97
N GLY A 38 -4.00 2.98 11.74
CA GLY A 38 -5.43 2.88 12.01
C GLY A 38 -5.81 3.12 13.46
N HIS A 39 -7.08 2.85 13.78
CA HIS A 39 -7.69 3.12 15.09
C HIS A 39 -7.05 2.30 16.22
N PHE A 40 -6.46 1.16 15.90
CA PHE A 40 -5.84 0.24 16.87
C PHE A 40 -4.31 0.36 16.92
N LYS A 41 -3.73 1.47 16.43
CA LYS A 41 -2.29 1.73 16.49
C LYS A 41 -1.73 1.52 17.90
N GLY A 42 -0.62 0.81 18.01
CA GLY A 42 0.06 0.48 19.26
C GLY A 42 -0.45 -0.78 19.94
N LYS A 43 -1.61 -1.34 19.53
CA LYS A 43 -2.09 -2.61 20.09
C LYS A 43 -1.22 -3.78 19.60
N GLN A 44 -0.92 -4.66 20.53
CA GLN A 44 -0.25 -5.92 20.24
C GLN A 44 -1.24 -6.97 19.73
N THR A 45 -0.81 -7.80 18.81
CA THR A 45 -1.60 -8.88 18.24
C THR A 45 -0.74 -10.09 17.95
N PHE A 46 -1.34 -11.27 18.00
CA PHE A 46 -0.72 -12.53 17.66
C PHE A 46 -1.33 -13.08 16.38
N ILE A 47 -0.49 -13.49 15.45
CA ILE A 47 -0.91 -13.97 14.13
C ILE A 47 -0.47 -15.42 13.99
N PRO A 48 -1.41 -16.37 14.04
CA PRO A 48 -1.09 -17.79 13.82
C PRO A 48 -0.91 -18.09 12.33
N LYS A 49 -0.26 -19.20 12.04
CA LYS A 49 -0.32 -19.84 10.72
C LYS A 49 -1.75 -20.32 10.47
N ILE A 50 -2.22 -20.16 9.24
CA ILE A 50 -3.53 -20.65 8.80
C ILE A 50 -3.37 -21.48 7.52
N PRO A 51 -4.21 -22.52 7.32
CA PRO A 51 -4.29 -23.20 6.06
C PRO A 51 -4.92 -22.25 5.02
N LEU A 52 -4.28 -22.14 3.87
CA LEU A 52 -4.76 -21.40 2.72
C LEU A 52 -4.92 -22.39 1.57
N GLU A 53 -6.11 -22.46 1.03
CA GLU A 53 -6.39 -23.28 -0.15
C GLU A 53 -5.88 -22.60 -1.42
N SER A 54 -5.60 -23.41 -2.44
CA SER A 54 -5.22 -22.90 -3.75
C SER A 54 -6.32 -21.98 -4.32
N PRO A 55 -5.95 -20.96 -5.09
CA PRO A 55 -6.94 -20.17 -5.81
C PRO A 55 -7.69 -21.06 -6.82
N ASP A 56 -8.79 -20.52 -7.35
CA ASP A 56 -9.71 -21.18 -8.30
C ASP A 56 -8.96 -22.02 -9.34
N LYS A 57 -9.53 -23.18 -9.70
CA LYS A 57 -9.01 -24.16 -10.68
C LYS A 57 -8.55 -23.53 -12.00
N ARG A 58 -9.08 -22.34 -12.36
CA ARG A 58 -8.64 -21.57 -13.54
C ARG A 58 -7.23 -21.01 -13.43
N GLN A 59 -6.77 -20.74 -12.20
CA GLN A 59 -5.44 -20.16 -11.94
C GLN A 59 -4.42 -21.23 -11.51
N CYS A 60 -4.90 -22.33 -10.92
CA CYS A 60 -4.07 -23.43 -10.50
C CYS A 60 -4.81 -24.76 -10.71
N PRO A 61 -4.44 -25.56 -11.72
CA PRO A 61 -5.13 -26.81 -12.04
C PRO A 61 -4.96 -27.89 -10.96
N ILE A 62 -3.94 -27.79 -10.12
CA ILE A 62 -3.67 -28.75 -9.05
C ILE A 62 -4.13 -28.16 -7.71
N PRO A 63 -5.13 -28.76 -7.02
CA PRO A 63 -5.53 -28.28 -5.69
C PRO A 63 -4.43 -28.57 -4.67
N PHE A 64 -4.09 -27.58 -3.88
CA PHE A 64 -3.16 -27.71 -2.76
C PHE A 64 -3.58 -26.83 -1.60
N THR A 65 -3.19 -27.22 -0.39
CA THR A 65 -3.36 -26.41 0.83
C THR A 65 -1.99 -26.06 1.38
N ARG A 66 -1.80 -24.79 1.69
CA ARG A 66 -0.54 -24.28 2.22
C ARG A 66 -0.75 -23.64 3.58
N THR A 67 -0.11 -24.17 4.61
CA THR A 67 -0.13 -23.58 5.95
C THR A 67 0.95 -22.50 6.08
N GLN A 68 0.52 -21.25 6.21
CA GLN A 68 1.44 -20.10 6.29
C GLN A 68 0.85 -18.95 7.11
N PHE A 69 1.69 -17.98 7.45
CA PHE A 69 1.22 -16.74 8.05
C PHE A 69 0.46 -15.91 7.01
N PRO A 70 -0.74 -15.38 7.33
CA PRO A 70 -1.53 -14.55 6.42
C PRO A 70 -1.02 -13.10 6.37
N VAL A 71 0.29 -12.93 6.20
CA VAL A 71 0.97 -11.62 6.14
C VAL A 71 1.90 -11.58 4.93
N LYS A 72 2.15 -10.36 4.44
CA LYS A 72 3.14 -10.11 3.38
C LYS A 72 4.07 -8.98 3.84
N PRO A 73 5.37 -9.02 3.51
CA PRO A 73 6.25 -7.88 3.72
C PRO A 73 5.70 -6.64 3.02
N CYS A 74 5.78 -5.48 3.68
CA CYS A 74 5.25 -4.23 3.17
C CYS A 74 6.26 -3.10 3.40
N PHE A 75 7.16 -2.92 2.45
CA PHE A 75 8.12 -1.80 2.45
C PHE A 75 7.59 -0.61 1.65
N ALA A 76 6.79 -0.88 0.62
CA ALA A 76 6.14 0.09 -0.22
C ALA A 76 4.78 -0.44 -0.69
N MET A 77 3.94 0.44 -1.20
CA MET A 77 2.67 0.08 -1.84
C MET A 77 2.47 0.91 -3.10
N THR A 78 1.65 0.43 -4.01
CA THR A 78 1.24 1.23 -5.17
C THR A 78 0.33 2.37 -4.74
N ILE A 79 0.33 3.44 -5.52
CA ILE A 79 -0.52 4.63 -5.27
C ILE A 79 -1.99 4.23 -5.12
N ASN A 80 -2.49 3.37 -6.01
CA ASN A 80 -3.90 2.93 -5.97
C ASN A 80 -4.26 2.18 -4.68
N LYS A 81 -3.33 1.40 -4.11
CA LYS A 81 -3.57 0.71 -2.83
C LYS A 81 -3.49 1.65 -1.62
N ALA A 82 -2.91 2.83 -1.77
CA ALA A 82 -2.86 3.84 -0.73
C ALA A 82 -4.16 4.67 -0.63
N GLN A 83 -5.08 4.53 -1.59
CA GLN A 83 -6.34 5.24 -1.61
C GLN A 83 -7.14 4.99 -0.33
N GLY A 84 -7.69 6.05 0.26
CA GLY A 84 -8.45 5.98 1.52
C GLY A 84 -7.58 5.91 2.79
N GLN A 85 -6.25 5.79 2.69
CA GLN A 85 -5.37 5.80 3.85
C GLN A 85 -4.90 7.21 4.17
N THR A 86 -4.69 7.51 5.45
CA THR A 86 -4.05 8.74 5.93
C THR A 86 -2.78 8.36 6.67
N LEU A 87 -1.67 8.99 6.30
CA LEU A 87 -0.34 8.67 6.82
C LEU A 87 0.31 9.93 7.40
N ASP A 88 1.13 9.75 8.43
CA ASP A 88 1.86 10.87 9.04
C ASP A 88 2.98 11.37 8.11
N PHE A 89 3.67 10.45 7.42
CA PHE A 89 4.72 10.76 6.44
C PHE A 89 4.55 9.91 5.19
N VAL A 90 4.78 10.50 4.03
CA VAL A 90 4.66 9.86 2.72
C VAL A 90 5.90 10.13 1.88
N GLY A 91 6.55 9.07 1.44
CA GLY A 91 7.54 9.10 0.37
C GLY A 91 6.91 8.61 -0.92
N VAL A 92 6.85 9.45 -1.93
CA VAL A 92 6.37 9.08 -3.27
C VAL A 92 7.58 8.87 -4.17
N TYR A 93 7.72 7.67 -4.71
CA TYR A 93 8.76 7.36 -5.69
C TYR A 93 8.13 7.21 -7.07
N LEU A 94 8.51 8.07 -7.99
CA LEU A 94 8.06 8.08 -9.38
C LEU A 94 9.23 7.74 -10.29
N ARG A 95 9.34 6.48 -10.68
CA ARG A 95 10.28 6.06 -11.71
C ARG A 95 9.84 6.56 -13.08
N GLU A 96 8.54 6.55 -13.31
CA GLU A 96 7.87 7.03 -14.51
C GLU A 96 6.73 7.97 -14.11
N PRO A 97 6.29 8.89 -14.98
CA PRO A 97 5.11 9.70 -14.70
C PRO A 97 3.88 8.84 -14.41
N VAL A 98 2.94 9.39 -13.65
CA VAL A 98 1.63 8.75 -13.47
C VAL A 98 0.93 8.56 -14.80
N PHE A 99 0.14 7.49 -14.92
CA PHE A 99 -0.51 7.10 -16.18
C PHE A 99 -2.04 7.25 -16.15
N SER A 100 -2.62 7.63 -15.01
CA SER A 100 -4.06 7.75 -14.84
C SER A 100 -4.46 9.06 -14.20
N HIS A 101 -5.65 9.56 -14.58
CA HIS A 101 -6.27 10.74 -13.97
C HIS A 101 -6.41 10.58 -12.45
N GLY A 102 -6.11 11.64 -11.72
CA GLY A 102 -6.21 11.67 -10.27
C GLY A 102 -5.16 10.85 -9.50
N GLN A 103 -4.33 10.06 -10.18
CA GLN A 103 -3.35 9.19 -9.51
C GLN A 103 -2.31 9.99 -8.71
N LEU A 104 -1.82 11.10 -9.24
CA LEU A 104 -0.89 11.98 -8.52
C LEU A 104 -1.57 12.64 -7.32
N TYR A 105 -2.83 13.06 -7.47
CA TYR A 105 -3.63 13.57 -6.35
C TYR A 105 -3.77 12.53 -5.25
N VAL A 106 -4.09 11.28 -5.59
CA VAL A 106 -4.16 10.19 -4.61
C VAL A 106 -2.85 10.04 -3.86
N ALA A 107 -1.71 10.08 -4.53
CA ALA A 107 -0.40 9.96 -3.89
C ALA A 107 -0.11 11.09 -2.91
N LEU A 108 -0.31 12.33 -3.33
CA LEU A 108 0.02 13.53 -2.54
C LEU A 108 -0.96 13.74 -1.39
N SER A 109 -2.25 13.43 -1.57
CA SER A 109 -3.28 13.58 -0.55
C SER A 109 -3.25 12.50 0.56
N ARG A 110 -2.30 11.58 0.53
CA ARG A 110 -2.17 10.58 1.62
C ARG A 110 -1.59 11.15 2.90
N ALA A 111 -0.81 12.22 2.84
CA ALA A 111 -0.28 12.89 4.02
C ALA A 111 -1.23 13.99 4.52
N LYS A 112 -1.17 14.26 5.82
CA LYS A 112 -1.97 15.30 6.47
C LYS A 112 -1.53 16.72 6.09
N THR A 113 -0.24 16.89 5.78
CA THR A 113 0.37 18.18 5.46
C THR A 113 1.35 18.06 4.31
N GLY A 114 1.56 19.14 3.54
CA GLY A 114 2.53 19.16 2.45
C GLY A 114 3.97 18.90 2.90
N ASN A 115 4.33 19.37 4.11
CA ASN A 115 5.66 19.14 4.68
C ASN A 115 5.95 17.69 5.02
N SER A 116 4.92 16.86 5.13
CA SER A 116 5.03 15.42 5.41
C SER A 116 5.13 14.58 4.13
N VAL A 117 5.20 15.20 2.97
CA VAL A 117 5.37 14.52 1.67
C VAL A 117 6.76 14.78 1.13
N LYS A 118 7.45 13.71 0.75
CA LYS A 118 8.69 13.78 -0.03
C LYS A 118 8.47 13.06 -1.35
N VAL A 119 8.85 13.71 -2.44
CA VAL A 119 8.72 13.14 -3.78
C VAL A 119 10.11 12.93 -4.37
N LEU A 120 10.38 11.70 -4.79
CA LEU A 120 11.57 11.35 -5.55
C LEU A 120 11.13 10.99 -6.97
N ILE A 121 11.60 11.77 -7.93
CA ILE A 121 11.39 11.53 -9.35
C ILE A 121 12.72 11.00 -9.91
N GLN A 122 12.68 9.89 -10.63
CA GLN A 122 13.83 9.44 -11.39
C GLN A 122 13.84 10.20 -12.72
N PRO A 123 14.84 11.08 -12.95
CA PRO A 123 14.87 11.83 -14.21
C PRO A 123 15.04 10.86 -15.38
N PRO A 124 14.35 11.08 -16.50
CA PRO A 124 14.70 10.40 -17.74
C PRO A 124 16.12 10.80 -18.13
N THR A 125 16.91 9.85 -18.59
CA THR A 125 18.26 10.09 -19.11
C THR A 125 18.13 10.74 -20.49
N ILE A 126 17.90 12.05 -20.54
CA ILE A 126 17.88 12.84 -21.78
C ILE A 126 18.94 13.91 -21.61
N GLU A 127 20.02 13.78 -22.38
CA GLU A 127 21.06 14.81 -22.62
C GLU A 127 21.46 15.60 -21.35
N ASP A 128 22.18 14.97 -20.41
CA ASP A 128 22.89 15.59 -19.26
C ASP A 128 22.14 16.67 -18.43
N LYS A 129 20.82 16.80 -18.59
CA LYS A 129 20.01 17.71 -17.79
C LYS A 129 19.16 16.94 -16.78
N VAL A 130 19.39 17.22 -15.51
CA VAL A 130 18.54 16.71 -14.41
C VAL A 130 17.19 17.39 -14.50
N VAL A 131 16.19 16.64 -14.94
CA VAL A 131 14.80 17.11 -15.05
C VAL A 131 14.07 16.83 -13.75
N THR A 132 13.63 17.87 -13.05
CA THR A 132 12.96 17.78 -11.74
C THR A 132 11.43 17.91 -11.82
N PHE A 133 10.82 17.59 -12.96
CA PHE A 133 9.37 17.65 -13.11
C PHE A 133 8.80 16.29 -13.51
N THR A 134 7.54 16.07 -13.17
CA THR A 134 6.74 14.95 -13.64
C THR A 134 5.47 15.44 -14.30
N ARG A 135 4.91 14.63 -15.20
CA ARG A 135 3.63 14.94 -15.85
C ARG A 135 2.49 14.44 -14.99
N ASN A 136 1.43 15.26 -14.88
CA ASN A 136 0.15 14.84 -14.34
C ASN A 136 -0.81 14.49 -15.48
N VAL A 137 -1.63 13.45 -15.28
CA VAL A 137 -2.68 13.06 -16.24
C VAL A 137 -4.01 13.63 -15.77
N VAL A 138 -4.61 14.46 -16.62
CA VAL A 138 -5.91 15.09 -16.37
C VAL A 138 -6.83 14.85 -17.57
N TYR A 139 -7.97 14.26 -17.33
CA TYR A 139 -9.01 14.08 -18.37
C TYR A 139 -9.83 15.36 -18.47
N LYS A 140 -9.59 16.12 -19.54
CA LYS A 140 -10.22 17.42 -19.75
C LYS A 140 -11.74 17.34 -19.85
N GLU A 141 -12.26 16.25 -20.41
CA GLU A 141 -13.70 15.99 -20.55
C GLU A 141 -14.41 16.00 -19.20
N ILE A 142 -13.78 15.41 -18.18
CA ILE A 142 -14.34 15.39 -16.81
C ILE A 142 -14.37 16.80 -16.22
N LEU A 143 -13.35 17.62 -16.47
CA LEU A 143 -13.34 19.00 -16.01
C LEU A 143 -14.39 19.87 -16.70
N TYR A 144 -14.63 19.66 -17.98
CA TYR A 144 -15.70 20.38 -18.71
C TYR A 144 -17.09 20.03 -18.16
N LEU A 145 -17.36 18.75 -17.89
CA LEU A 145 -18.63 18.32 -17.31
C LEU A 145 -18.85 18.87 -15.90
N ALA A 146 -17.82 18.88 -15.07
CA ALA A 146 -17.91 19.42 -13.71
C ALA A 146 -18.10 20.94 -13.63
N ASN A 147 -17.76 21.69 -14.68
CA ASN A 147 -17.96 23.14 -14.76
C ASN A 147 -19.29 23.55 -15.42
N GLN A 148 -20.13 22.59 -15.82
CA GLN A 148 -21.46 22.85 -16.41
C GLN A 148 -22.61 22.72 -15.40
N GLU A 149 -22.32 22.32 -14.17
CA GLU A 149 -23.23 22.32 -13.01
C GLU A 149 -23.02 23.60 -12.17
#